data_d97235a06c8c10e8d13688cad24b55d6
#
_entry.id   d97235a06c8c10e8d13688cad24b55d6
#
_cell.length_a   1.000
_cell.length_b   1.000
_cell.length_c   1.000
_cell.angle_alpha   90.00
_cell.angle_beta   90.00
_cell.angle_gamma   90.00
#
_symmetry.space_group_name_H-M   'P 1'
#
loop_
_entity.id
_entity.type
_entity.pdbx_description
1 polymer ?
#
loop_
_entity_poly.entity_id
_entity_poly.type
_entity_poly.pdbx_seq_one_letter_code
_entity_poly.pdbx_strand_id
1 'polypeptide(L)'
;ERIDARFLEPACGSGNFMVQILRRKLAAVELKYGKSDFERRHYALLGLMCIYGIELLADNIDECRANVLEVFANYLQLDETDDLYRAASYVLQQNLVHGDALTMRDHNGQAITFAEWGYLGKGKYQQRDFRFDVLTGASKFSEEGSLFAELGKHEIFTPVKTHPPMTVRELATLPKDFI
;
A
#
# COMPACT_ATOMS: atom_id res chain seq x y z
N GLU A 1 -15.12 6.11 8.73
CA GLU A 1 -13.70 6.09 8.35
C GLU A 1 -13.55 5.99 6.83
N ARG A 2 -12.59 6.71 6.25
CA ARG A 2 -12.37 6.68 4.80
C ARG A 2 -11.60 5.43 4.39
N ILE A 3 -12.12 4.71 3.40
CA ILE A 3 -11.47 3.51 2.85
C ILE A 3 -10.12 3.86 2.24
N ASP A 4 -10.02 4.98 1.54
CA ASP A 4 -8.85 5.49 0.83
C ASP A 4 -7.91 6.36 1.69
N ALA A 5 -8.17 6.53 2.96
CA ALA A 5 -7.25 7.20 3.87
C ALA A 5 -5.95 6.40 4.00
N ARG A 6 -4.83 7.06 3.73
CA ARG A 6 -3.51 6.43 3.79
C ARG A 6 -2.99 6.40 5.22
N PHE A 7 -2.41 5.27 5.57
CA PHE A 7 -1.81 5.04 6.87
C PHE A 7 -0.41 4.45 6.70
N LEU A 8 0.58 5.02 7.37
CA LEU A 8 1.96 4.51 7.39
C LEU A 8 2.40 4.28 8.82
N GLU A 9 2.88 3.07 9.11
CA GLU A 9 3.53 2.69 10.36
C GLU A 9 5.03 2.47 10.10
N PRO A 10 5.92 3.33 10.63
CA PRO A 10 7.36 3.23 10.36
C PRO A 10 8.07 2.11 11.10
N ALA A 11 7.38 1.41 12.00
CA ALA A 11 7.88 0.26 12.76
C ALA A 11 6.72 -0.74 12.96
N CYS A 12 6.28 -1.36 11.86
CA CYS A 12 5.03 -2.13 11.88
C CYS A 12 5.11 -3.47 12.61
N GLY A 13 6.29 -3.96 12.94
CA GLY A 13 6.48 -5.23 13.64
C GLY A 13 5.80 -6.38 12.90
N SER A 14 5.15 -7.27 13.64
CA SER A 14 4.37 -8.37 13.08
C SER A 14 2.98 -7.96 12.55
N GLY A 15 2.63 -6.68 12.61
CA GLY A 15 1.44 -6.14 11.99
C GLY A 15 0.19 -6.05 12.86
N ASN A 16 0.29 -6.13 14.18
CA ASN A 16 -0.87 -6.07 15.07
C ASN A 16 -1.71 -4.80 14.86
N PHE A 17 -1.06 -3.66 14.70
CA PHE A 17 -1.73 -2.40 14.45
C PHE A 17 -2.27 -2.32 13.01
N MET A 18 -1.51 -2.82 12.04
CA MET A 18 -1.92 -2.88 10.63
C MET A 18 -3.20 -3.70 10.44
N VAL A 19 -3.29 -4.83 11.12
CA VAL A 19 -4.49 -5.68 11.13
C VAL A 19 -5.71 -4.91 11.63
N GLN A 20 -5.58 -4.13 12.70
CA GLN A 20 -6.69 -3.34 13.23
C GLN A 20 -7.13 -2.23 12.27
N ILE A 21 -6.18 -1.57 11.61
CA ILE A 21 -6.50 -0.57 10.57
C ILE A 21 -7.24 -1.23 9.40
N LEU A 22 -6.77 -2.38 8.93
CA LEU A 22 -7.44 -3.10 7.85
C LEU A 22 -8.86 -3.51 8.25
N ARG A 23 -9.06 -4.06 9.45
CA ARG A 23 -10.40 -4.45 9.94
C ARG A 23 -11.38 -3.27 9.91
N ARG A 24 -10.94 -2.08 10.31
CA ARG A 24 -11.76 -0.86 10.26
C ARG A 24 -12.10 -0.47 8.82
N LYS A 25 -11.14 -0.54 7.91
CA LYS A 25 -11.36 -0.27 6.49
C LYS A 25 -12.35 -1.26 5.88
N LEU A 26 -12.21 -2.54 6.16
CA LEU A 26 -13.10 -3.59 5.67
C LEU A 26 -14.53 -3.43 6.23
N ALA A 27 -14.69 -3.02 7.49
CA ALA A 27 -15.99 -2.70 8.05
C ALA A 27 -16.66 -1.53 7.30
N ALA A 28 -15.90 -0.50 6.94
CA ALA A 28 -16.40 0.60 6.11
C ALA A 28 -16.78 0.15 4.70
N VAL A 29 -16.01 -0.76 4.10
CA VAL A 29 -16.33 -1.38 2.80
C VAL A 29 -17.64 -2.15 2.88
N GLU A 30 -17.80 -2.99 3.91
CA GLU A 30 -19.03 -3.77 4.10
C GLU A 30 -20.26 -2.88 4.26
N LEU A 31 -20.15 -1.82 5.03
CA LEU A 31 -21.23 -0.88 5.25
C LEU A 31 -21.65 -0.16 3.96
N LYS A 32 -20.68 0.24 3.15
CA LYS A 32 -20.92 1.08 1.96
C LYS A 32 -21.17 0.27 0.69
N TYR A 33 -20.48 -0.86 0.53
CA TYR A 33 -20.43 -1.65 -0.70
C TYR A 33 -20.83 -3.12 -0.52
N GLY A 34 -21.24 -3.53 0.65
CA GLY A 34 -21.55 -4.94 0.97
C GLY A 34 -22.62 -5.59 0.11
N LYS A 35 -23.47 -4.82 -0.55
CA LYS A 35 -24.54 -5.32 -1.42
C LYS A 35 -24.09 -5.68 -2.84
N SER A 36 -22.93 -5.22 -3.27
CA SER A 36 -22.36 -5.51 -4.59
C SER A 36 -21.04 -6.26 -4.42
N ASP A 37 -21.00 -7.51 -4.84
CA ASP A 37 -19.78 -8.31 -4.73
C ASP A 37 -18.62 -7.70 -5.51
N PHE A 38 -18.87 -7.18 -6.70
CA PHE A 38 -17.87 -6.48 -7.51
C PHE A 38 -17.29 -5.27 -6.79
N GLU A 39 -18.12 -4.36 -6.28
CA GLU A 39 -17.67 -3.17 -5.57
C GLU A 39 -16.99 -3.51 -4.24
N ARG A 40 -17.55 -4.43 -3.48
CA ARG A 40 -16.99 -4.90 -2.21
C ARG A 40 -15.56 -5.40 -2.39
N ARG A 41 -15.32 -6.25 -3.38
CA ARG A 41 -14.00 -6.83 -3.69
C ARG A 41 -13.01 -5.75 -4.12
N HIS A 42 -13.41 -4.84 -5.00
CA HIS A 42 -12.54 -3.80 -5.52
C HIS A 42 -12.22 -2.71 -4.49
N TYR A 43 -13.19 -2.31 -3.67
CA TYR A 43 -12.95 -1.32 -2.60
C TYR A 43 -12.23 -1.91 -1.41
N ALA A 44 -12.37 -3.20 -1.13
CA ALA A 44 -11.54 -3.89 -0.15
C ALA A 44 -10.06 -3.87 -0.56
N LEU A 45 -9.75 -4.14 -1.82
CA LEU A 45 -8.39 -4.04 -2.34
C LEU A 45 -7.85 -2.60 -2.25
N LEU A 46 -8.67 -1.59 -2.57
CA LEU A 46 -8.28 -0.19 -2.40
C LEU A 46 -7.96 0.14 -0.94
N GLY A 47 -8.74 -0.35 -0.01
CA GLY A 47 -8.45 -0.19 1.42
C GLY A 47 -7.11 -0.78 1.82
N LEU A 48 -6.79 -1.97 1.32
CA LEU A 48 -5.49 -2.61 1.52
C LEU A 48 -4.35 -1.79 0.89
N MET A 49 -4.56 -1.24 -0.29
CA MET A 49 -3.60 -0.39 -1.02
C MET A 49 -3.22 0.89 -0.28
N CYS A 50 -4.00 1.30 0.70
CA CYS A 50 -3.78 2.52 1.48
C CYS A 50 -3.13 2.26 2.85
N ILE A 51 -2.61 1.07 3.08
CA ILE A 51 -1.89 0.68 4.29
C ILE A 51 -0.42 0.47 3.94
N TYR A 52 0.46 1.16 4.67
CA TYR A 52 1.91 1.14 4.45
C TYR A 52 2.65 0.85 5.75
N GLY A 53 3.76 0.14 5.67
CA GLY A 53 4.59 -0.16 6.82
C GLY A 53 6.06 -0.37 6.45
N ILE A 54 6.93 -0.10 7.43
CA ILE A 54 8.35 -0.38 7.35
C ILE A 54 8.72 -1.22 8.57
N GLU A 55 9.54 -2.23 8.38
CA GLU A 55 10.03 -3.08 9.46
C GLU A 55 11.48 -3.48 9.21
N LEU A 56 12.29 -3.37 10.26
CA LEU A 56 13.72 -3.62 10.21
C LEU A 56 14.05 -5.12 10.16
N LEU A 57 13.24 -5.97 10.80
CA LEU A 57 13.49 -7.40 10.93
C LEU A 57 12.73 -8.19 9.86
N ALA A 58 13.45 -9.06 9.15
CA ALA A 58 12.92 -9.85 8.04
C ALA A 58 11.75 -10.75 8.45
N ASP A 59 11.87 -11.46 9.57
CA ASP A 59 10.83 -12.34 10.09
C ASP A 59 9.56 -11.58 10.50
N ASN A 60 9.71 -10.41 11.10
CA ASN A 60 8.57 -9.56 11.44
C ASN A 60 7.82 -9.04 10.21
N ILE A 61 8.51 -8.60 9.18
CA ILE A 61 7.84 -8.11 7.96
C ILE A 61 7.11 -9.23 7.23
N ASP A 62 7.67 -10.43 7.20
CA ASP A 62 7.03 -11.59 6.60
C ASP A 62 5.76 -11.99 7.38
N GLU A 63 5.85 -11.99 8.71
CA GLU A 63 4.70 -12.22 9.57
C GLU A 63 3.63 -11.13 9.42
N CYS A 64 4.03 -9.87 9.33
CA CYS A 64 3.12 -8.74 9.08
C CYS A 64 2.35 -8.93 7.77
N ARG A 65 3.03 -9.25 6.68
CA ARG A 65 2.41 -9.52 5.38
C ARG A 65 1.43 -10.68 5.46
N ALA A 66 1.80 -11.77 6.11
CA ALA A 66 0.95 -12.94 6.29
C ALA A 66 -0.30 -12.63 7.11
N ASN A 67 -0.15 -11.94 8.24
CA ASN A 67 -1.27 -11.58 9.11
C ASN A 67 -2.27 -10.63 8.44
N VAL A 68 -1.78 -9.63 7.72
CA VAL A 68 -2.64 -8.68 6.99
C VAL A 68 -3.36 -9.37 5.84
N LEU A 69 -2.65 -10.22 5.08
CA LEU A 69 -3.24 -10.98 3.98
C LEU A 69 -4.32 -11.95 4.48
N GLU A 70 -4.10 -12.61 5.60
CA GLU A 70 -5.08 -13.52 6.21
C GLU A 70 -6.40 -12.79 6.54
N VAL A 71 -6.33 -11.62 7.16
CA VAL A 71 -7.52 -10.82 7.47
C VAL A 71 -8.27 -10.43 6.20
N PHE A 72 -7.56 -10.02 5.17
CA PHE A 72 -8.13 -9.67 3.87
C PHE A 72 -8.81 -10.88 3.20
N ALA A 73 -8.10 -12.00 3.15
CA ALA A 73 -8.59 -13.22 2.52
C ALA A 73 -9.81 -13.80 3.28
N ASN A 74 -9.80 -13.79 4.60
CA ASN A 74 -10.92 -14.24 5.40
C ASN A 74 -12.19 -13.40 5.18
N TYR A 75 -12.03 -12.07 5.07
CA TYR A 75 -13.17 -11.19 4.81
C TYR A 75 -13.84 -11.48 3.47
N LEU A 76 -13.08 -11.76 2.42
CA LEU A 76 -13.59 -12.04 1.07
C LEU A 76 -13.72 -13.54 0.75
N GLN A 77 -13.38 -14.42 1.68
CA GLN A 77 -13.38 -15.87 1.49
C GLN A 77 -12.52 -16.32 0.31
N LEU A 78 -11.29 -15.81 0.25
CA LEU A 78 -10.32 -16.08 -0.81
C LEU A 78 -9.38 -17.20 -0.40
N ASP A 79 -8.90 -17.94 -1.38
CA ASP A 79 -7.76 -18.84 -1.27
C ASP A 79 -6.62 -18.43 -2.22
N GLU A 80 -5.50 -19.10 -2.12
CA GLU A 80 -4.28 -18.77 -2.89
C GLU A 80 -4.43 -18.93 -4.41
N THR A 81 -5.49 -19.59 -4.88
CA THR A 81 -5.78 -19.74 -6.31
C THR A 81 -6.53 -18.55 -6.89
N ASP A 82 -7.12 -17.71 -6.04
CA ASP A 82 -7.83 -16.51 -6.45
C ASP A 82 -6.89 -15.42 -6.98
N ASP A 83 -7.26 -14.80 -8.09
CA ASP A 83 -6.52 -13.65 -8.61
C ASP A 83 -6.47 -12.50 -7.59
N LEU A 84 -7.55 -12.26 -6.87
CA LEU A 84 -7.61 -11.20 -5.88
C LEU A 84 -6.68 -11.47 -4.68
N TYR A 85 -6.55 -12.72 -4.26
CA TYR A 85 -5.57 -13.12 -3.23
C TYR A 85 -4.14 -12.80 -3.68
N ARG A 86 -3.79 -13.19 -4.91
CA ARG A 86 -2.46 -12.94 -5.47
C ARG A 86 -2.20 -11.45 -5.70
N ALA A 87 -3.20 -10.70 -6.16
CA ALA A 87 -3.12 -9.24 -6.29
C ALA A 87 -2.89 -8.58 -4.93
N ALA A 88 -3.62 -8.99 -3.89
CA ALA A 88 -3.43 -8.50 -2.54
C ALA A 88 -2.02 -8.81 -2.01
N SER A 89 -1.52 -10.01 -2.25
CA SER A 89 -0.15 -10.39 -1.90
C SER A 89 0.89 -9.48 -2.57
N TYR A 90 0.72 -9.18 -3.84
CA TYR A 90 1.58 -8.24 -4.56
C TYR A 90 1.53 -6.83 -3.93
N VAL A 91 0.34 -6.32 -3.66
CA VAL A 91 0.17 -5.00 -3.02
C VAL A 91 0.90 -4.93 -1.68
N LEU A 92 0.77 -5.96 -0.85
CA LEU A 92 1.43 -6.01 0.45
C LEU A 92 2.96 -6.05 0.34
N GLN A 93 3.50 -6.70 -0.68
CA GLN A 93 4.94 -6.68 -0.94
C GLN A 93 5.45 -5.29 -1.34
N GLN A 94 4.63 -4.51 -2.05
CA GLN A 94 4.96 -3.14 -2.41
C GLN A 94 4.82 -2.17 -1.21
N ASN A 95 3.81 -2.37 -0.38
CA ASN A 95 3.43 -1.42 0.67
C ASN A 95 4.06 -1.72 2.04
N LEU A 96 4.42 -2.98 2.32
CA LEU A 96 5.08 -3.39 3.55
C LEU A 96 6.54 -3.72 3.25
N VAL A 97 7.44 -2.82 3.63
CA VAL A 97 8.83 -2.81 3.18
C VAL A 97 9.76 -3.29 4.30
N HIS A 98 10.65 -4.23 3.97
CA HIS A 98 11.78 -4.60 4.81
C HIS A 98 12.87 -3.52 4.69
N GLY A 99 13.04 -2.71 5.72
CA GLY A 99 13.97 -1.60 5.67
C GLY A 99 14.05 -0.85 6.99
N ASP A 100 14.77 0.25 6.96
CA ASP A 100 14.99 1.14 8.09
C ASP A 100 14.37 2.51 7.80
N ALA A 101 13.37 2.89 8.58
CA ALA A 101 12.68 4.17 8.44
C ALA A 101 13.58 5.37 8.80
N LEU A 102 14.60 5.17 9.65
CA LEU A 102 15.53 6.24 10.05
C LEU A 102 16.48 6.60 8.91
N THR A 103 17.01 5.60 8.21
CA THR A 103 17.89 5.81 7.06
C THR A 103 17.13 5.95 5.75
N MET A 104 15.83 5.61 5.74
CA MET A 104 14.97 5.56 4.55
C MET A 104 15.51 4.64 3.45
N ARG A 105 16.19 3.56 3.87
CA ARG A 105 16.76 2.55 2.98
C ARG A 105 16.16 1.18 3.25
N ASP A 106 15.96 0.43 2.17
CA ASP A 106 15.54 -0.96 2.26
C ASP A 106 16.71 -1.86 2.71
N HIS A 107 16.43 -3.16 2.91
CA HIS A 107 17.43 -4.14 3.34
C HIS A 107 18.58 -4.36 2.34
N ASN A 108 18.42 -3.92 1.08
CA ASN A 108 19.48 -3.92 0.06
C ASN A 108 20.29 -2.61 0.03
N GLY A 109 20.00 -1.67 0.93
CA GLY A 109 20.65 -0.37 0.99
C GLY A 109 20.15 0.64 -0.04
N GLN A 110 19.07 0.34 -0.75
CA GLN A 110 18.43 1.22 -1.73
C GLN A 110 17.42 2.16 -1.07
N ALA A 111 17.15 3.30 -1.68
CA ALA A 111 16.11 4.19 -1.19
C ALA A 111 14.75 3.49 -1.18
N ILE A 112 14.04 3.56 -0.04
CA ILE A 112 12.67 3.02 0.05
C ILE A 112 11.78 3.74 -0.93
N THR A 113 11.04 2.96 -1.72
CA THR A 113 10.04 3.43 -2.69
C THR A 113 8.69 2.85 -2.32
N PHE A 114 7.67 3.69 -2.26
CA PHE A 114 6.29 3.28 -2.02
C PHE A 114 5.44 3.44 -3.27
N ALA A 115 4.53 2.51 -3.47
CA ALA A 115 3.50 2.61 -4.48
C ALA A 115 2.37 3.53 -4.00
N GLU A 116 1.99 4.50 -4.80
CA GLU A 116 0.73 5.20 -4.66
C GLU A 116 -0.30 4.53 -5.57
N TRP A 117 -1.41 4.13 -4.98
CA TRP A 117 -2.48 3.43 -5.67
C TRP A 117 -3.70 4.32 -5.88
N GLY A 118 -4.25 4.28 -7.09
CA GLY A 118 -5.51 4.91 -7.43
C GLY A 118 -6.49 3.92 -8.05
N TYR A 119 -7.74 3.95 -7.61
CA TYR A 119 -8.80 3.19 -8.25
C TYR A 119 -9.45 4.04 -9.33
N LEU A 120 -9.38 3.59 -10.59
CA LEU A 120 -9.87 4.30 -11.76
C LEU A 120 -11.32 3.96 -12.10
N GLY A 121 -11.97 3.11 -11.30
CA GLY A 121 -13.28 2.55 -11.60
C GLY A 121 -13.20 1.35 -12.56
N LYS A 122 -14.31 0.64 -12.72
CA LYS A 122 -14.46 -0.52 -13.62
C LYS A 122 -13.41 -1.61 -13.40
N GLY A 123 -12.95 -1.78 -12.15
CA GLY A 123 -11.99 -2.80 -11.76
C GLY A 123 -10.54 -2.52 -12.15
N LYS A 124 -10.18 -1.28 -12.48
CA LYS A 124 -8.82 -0.89 -12.85
C LYS A 124 -8.15 -0.02 -11.80
N TYR A 125 -6.86 -0.27 -11.61
CA TYR A 125 -6.00 0.45 -10.67
C TYR A 125 -4.79 1.03 -11.38
N GLN A 126 -4.29 2.14 -10.86
CA GLN A 126 -3.03 2.72 -11.29
C GLN A 126 -2.02 2.72 -10.14
N GLN A 127 -0.80 2.29 -10.43
CA GLN A 127 0.34 2.32 -9.52
C GLN A 127 1.33 3.39 -9.99
N ARG A 128 1.73 4.28 -9.06
CA ARG A 128 2.81 5.23 -9.26
C ARG A 128 3.78 5.11 -8.10
N ASP A 129 5.06 4.97 -8.39
CA ASP A 129 6.08 4.75 -7.38
C ASP A 129 6.78 6.05 -7.00
N PHE A 130 6.90 6.31 -5.70
CA PHE A 130 7.53 7.51 -5.15
C PHE A 130 8.60 7.12 -4.13
N ARG A 131 9.71 7.85 -4.12
CA ARG A 131 10.73 7.69 -3.08
C ARG A 131 10.22 8.25 -1.75
N PHE A 132 10.42 7.48 -0.69
CA PHE A 132 9.98 7.84 0.67
C PHE A 132 10.72 9.08 1.20
N ASP A 133 12.03 9.19 0.96
CA ASP A 133 12.83 10.34 1.38
C ASP A 133 12.37 11.66 0.74
N VAL A 134 11.92 11.60 -0.51
CA VAL A 134 11.35 12.75 -1.22
C VAL A 134 9.99 13.15 -0.61
N LEU A 135 9.13 12.19 -0.32
CA LEU A 135 7.82 12.45 0.30
C LEU A 135 7.95 13.08 1.69
N THR A 136 8.89 12.62 2.50
CA THR A 136 9.16 13.16 3.84
C THR A 136 9.85 14.51 3.79
N GLY A 137 10.73 14.74 2.83
CA GLY A 137 11.34 16.04 2.56
C GLY A 137 10.32 17.10 2.15
N ALA A 138 9.33 16.73 1.33
CA ALA A 138 8.23 17.60 0.94
C ALA A 138 7.39 18.05 2.13
N SER A 139 7.13 17.17 3.08
CA SER A 139 6.40 17.46 4.32
C SER A 139 7.09 18.56 5.15
N LYS A 140 8.42 18.52 5.26
CA LYS A 140 9.20 19.54 5.97
C LYS A 140 9.15 20.90 5.30
N PHE A 141 9.16 20.95 3.97
CA PHE A 141 9.09 22.21 3.21
C PHE A 141 7.70 22.83 3.21
N SER A 142 6.64 22.04 3.32
CA SER A 142 5.26 22.56 3.38
C SER A 142 4.93 23.24 4.72
N GLU A 143 5.61 22.86 5.79
CA GLU A 143 5.46 23.49 7.12
C GLU A 143 6.15 24.87 7.21
N GLU A 144 7.15 25.13 6.40
CA GLU A 144 7.94 26.37 6.44
C GLU A 144 7.38 27.52 5.58
N GLY A 145 6.26 27.34 4.88
CA GLY A 145 5.47 28.39 4.23
C GLY A 145 6.22 29.23 3.18
N SER A 146 7.27 28.71 2.53
CA SER A 146 8.10 29.47 1.62
C SER A 146 7.64 29.37 0.16
N LEU A 147 7.96 30.39 -0.63
CA LEU A 147 7.76 30.45 -2.09
C LEU A 147 8.38 29.23 -2.84
N PHE A 148 9.38 28.59 -2.23
CA PHE A 148 10.00 27.36 -2.72
C PHE A 148 9.08 26.14 -2.61
N ALA A 149 8.06 26.18 -1.74
CA ALA A 149 7.09 25.10 -1.59
C ALA A 149 6.21 24.93 -2.85
N GLU A 150 5.96 25.99 -3.61
CA GLU A 150 5.18 25.89 -4.86
C GLU A 150 6.01 25.42 -6.05
N LEU A 151 7.26 25.85 -6.17
CA LEU A 151 8.16 25.40 -7.24
C LEU A 151 8.68 23.98 -7.02
N GLY A 152 8.90 23.59 -5.76
CA GLY A 152 9.31 22.23 -5.39
C GLY A 152 8.22 21.17 -5.49
N LYS A 153 6.94 21.56 -5.38
CA LYS A 153 5.81 20.62 -5.42
C LYS A 153 5.76 19.80 -6.71
N HIS A 154 6.07 20.37 -7.86
CA HIS A 154 6.06 19.67 -9.15
C HIS A 154 7.19 18.64 -9.28
N GLU A 155 8.39 18.92 -8.79
CA GLU A 155 9.53 17.99 -8.84
C GLU A 155 9.45 16.93 -7.74
N ILE A 156 9.00 17.30 -6.53
CA ILE A 156 8.92 16.43 -5.34
C ILE A 156 7.84 15.37 -5.51
N PHE A 157 6.72 15.67 -6.19
CA PHE A 157 5.62 14.74 -6.43
C PHE A 157 5.67 14.06 -7.80
N THR A 158 6.81 14.12 -8.50
CA THR A 158 7.02 13.35 -9.73
C THR A 158 7.33 11.90 -9.36
N PRO A 159 6.54 10.93 -9.83
CA PRO A 159 6.82 9.52 -9.56
C PRO A 159 8.11 9.09 -10.25
N VAL A 160 8.87 8.20 -9.62
CA VAL A 160 10.05 7.57 -10.23
C VAL A 160 9.63 6.58 -11.31
N LYS A 161 8.42 6.04 -11.22
CA LYS A 161 7.81 5.16 -12.21
C LYS A 161 6.30 5.29 -12.20
N THR A 162 5.69 5.28 -13.37
CA THR A 162 4.25 5.17 -13.56
C THR A 162 3.95 3.90 -14.33
N HIS A 163 3.08 3.05 -13.76
CA HIS A 163 2.65 1.83 -14.39
C HIS A 163 1.37 2.06 -15.20
N PRO A 164 1.10 1.28 -16.25
CA PRO A 164 -0.18 1.36 -16.95
C PRO A 164 -1.33 0.92 -16.03
N PRO A 165 -2.58 1.35 -16.28
CA PRO A 165 -3.73 0.84 -15.55
C PRO A 165 -3.82 -0.69 -15.61
N MET A 166 -4.11 -1.31 -14.46
CA MET A 166 -4.12 -2.76 -14.30
C MET A 166 -5.41 -3.23 -13.64
N THR A 167 -5.92 -4.36 -14.13
CA THR A 167 -6.98 -5.13 -13.47
C THR A 167 -6.41 -5.96 -12.32
N VAL A 168 -7.29 -6.52 -11.48
CA VAL A 168 -6.91 -7.48 -10.42
C VAL A 168 -6.12 -8.66 -11.03
N ARG A 169 -6.58 -9.18 -12.17
CA ARG A 169 -5.91 -10.30 -12.86
C ARG A 169 -4.50 -9.93 -13.31
N GLU A 170 -4.32 -8.73 -13.84
CA GLU A 170 -3.00 -8.24 -14.25
C GLU A 170 -2.08 -8.03 -13.06
N LEU A 171 -2.58 -7.45 -11.96
CA LEU A 171 -1.83 -7.34 -10.70
C LEU A 171 -1.39 -8.71 -10.16
N ALA A 172 -2.27 -9.72 -10.28
CA ALA A 172 -1.99 -11.08 -9.82
C ALA A 172 -0.86 -11.77 -10.60
N THR A 173 -0.56 -11.32 -11.82
CA THR A 173 0.50 -11.87 -12.67
C THR A 173 1.85 -11.20 -12.52
N LEU A 174 1.91 -10.08 -11.79
CA LEU A 174 3.17 -9.38 -11.58
C LEU A 174 4.15 -10.24 -10.77
N PRO A 175 5.45 -10.22 -11.12
CA PRO A 175 6.44 -10.99 -10.39
C PRO A 175 6.48 -10.54 -8.93
N LYS A 176 6.43 -11.52 -8.05
CA LYS A 176 6.78 -11.31 -6.66
C LYS A 176 8.30 -11.18 -6.64
N ASP A 177 8.81 -10.06 -6.16
CA ASP A 177 10.23 -9.95 -5.88
C ASP A 177 10.53 -10.91 -4.73
N PHE A 178 10.90 -12.12 -5.11
CA PHE A 178 11.46 -13.08 -4.17
C PHE A 178 12.87 -12.62 -3.85
N ILE A 179 13.06 -12.15 -2.65
CA ILE A 179 14.39 -11.98 -2.09
C ILE A 179 14.56 -13.00 -0.98
#